data_1c082154998c7d4fea4b625c30eabc25
#
_entry.id   1c082154998c7d4fea4b625c30eabc25
#
_cell.length_a   1.000
_cell.length_b   1.000
_cell.length_c   1.000
_cell.angle_alpha   90.00
_cell.angle_beta   90.00
_cell.angle_gamma   90.00
#
_symmetry.space_group_name_H-M   'P 1'
#
loop_
_entity.id
_entity.type
_entity.pdbx_description
1 polymer ?
#
loop_
_entity_poly.entity_id
_entity_poly.type
_entity_poly.pdbx_seq_one_letter_code
_entity_poly.pdbx_strand_id
1 'polypeptide(L)'
;RALLRKAILIGGLYLLFTCSLGWFYGLVPTGFVPDEDQGAFFVNIQLPDGASLDRTIEAGEKVRKLLADEKEVRDIFSIAGYNIITGVQASNCGFAVVMLKPWAERQGKGEDQFSVLRRAYAKLSRIPDGSILPFALPPVPGVGTTGGFSFVLQDRTGTDAQKLQSVLNSLIAEANKSPKLSGVFTTFRANLPQLYLD
;
A
#
# COMPACT_ATOMS: atom_id res chain seq x y z
N ARG A 1 1.70 -29.39 57.02
CA ARG A 1 1.36 -30.37 55.93
C ARG A 1 0.27 -29.85 55.00
N ALA A 2 -0.74 -29.15 55.46
CA ALA A 2 -1.78 -28.55 54.60
C ALA A 2 -1.25 -27.45 53.68
N LEU A 3 -0.29 -26.63 54.14
CA LEU A 3 0.38 -25.60 53.34
C LEU A 3 1.22 -26.18 52.19
N LEU A 4 1.92 -27.34 52.46
CA LEU A 4 2.70 -28.02 51.43
C LEU A 4 1.83 -28.58 50.27
N ARG A 5 0.62 -29.10 50.61
CA ARG A 5 -0.33 -29.55 49.57
C ARG A 5 -0.86 -28.39 48.71
N LYS A 6 -1.11 -27.23 49.35
CA LYS A 6 -1.50 -26.02 48.62
C LYS A 6 -0.36 -25.43 47.78
N ALA A 7 0.90 -25.55 48.26
CA ALA A 7 2.07 -25.10 47.49
C ALA A 7 2.26 -25.86 46.18
N ILE A 8 2.02 -27.18 46.17
CA ILE A 8 2.06 -27.99 44.93
C ILE A 8 0.98 -27.56 43.94
N LEU A 9 -0.24 -27.34 44.42
CA LEU A 9 -1.35 -26.84 43.62
C LEU A 9 -1.06 -25.45 43.02
N ILE A 10 -0.55 -24.54 43.85
CA ILE A 10 -0.17 -23.18 43.42
C ILE A 10 0.99 -23.24 42.41
N GLY A 11 1.99 -24.09 42.66
CA GLY A 11 3.10 -24.29 41.71
C GLY A 11 2.63 -24.84 40.37
N GLY A 12 1.72 -25.82 40.37
CA GLY A 12 1.12 -26.34 39.16
C GLY A 12 0.30 -25.30 38.38
N LEU A 13 -0.47 -24.49 39.09
CA LEU A 13 -1.25 -23.40 38.49
C LEU A 13 -0.32 -22.32 37.90
N TYR A 14 0.76 -21.99 38.59
CA TYR A 14 1.76 -21.03 38.11
C TYR A 14 2.48 -21.56 36.85
N LEU A 15 2.86 -22.83 36.85
CA LEU A 15 3.47 -23.45 35.68
C LEU A 15 2.52 -23.45 34.47
N LEU A 16 1.26 -23.81 34.68
CA LEU A 16 0.22 -23.77 33.65
C LEU A 16 0.06 -22.35 33.08
N PHE A 17 -0.01 -21.35 33.95
CA PHE A 17 -0.12 -19.95 33.57
C PHE A 17 1.11 -19.49 32.76
N THR A 18 2.33 -19.84 33.20
CA THR A 18 3.56 -19.48 32.49
C THR A 18 3.65 -20.15 31.12
N CYS A 19 3.27 -21.43 31.04
CA CYS A 19 3.20 -22.14 29.76
C CYS A 19 2.16 -21.53 28.82
N SER A 20 1.00 -21.13 29.35
CA SER A 20 -0.04 -20.46 28.53
C SER A 20 0.43 -19.10 28.00
N LEU A 21 1.15 -18.31 28.81
CA LEU A 21 1.77 -17.06 28.38
C LEU A 21 2.74 -17.29 27.21
N GLY A 22 3.63 -18.28 27.31
CA GLY A 22 4.55 -18.63 26.22
C GLY A 22 3.82 -19.04 24.94
N TRP A 23 2.74 -19.77 25.07
CA TRP A 23 1.91 -20.16 23.93
C TRP A 23 1.21 -18.93 23.32
N PHE A 24 0.59 -18.06 24.11
CA PHE A 24 0.00 -16.81 23.65
C PHE A 24 1.01 -15.87 23.00
N TYR A 25 2.23 -15.78 23.56
CA TYR A 25 3.29 -14.96 22.97
C TYR A 25 3.66 -15.42 21.56
N GLY A 26 3.66 -16.74 21.30
CA GLY A 26 3.88 -17.28 19.95
C GLY A 26 2.79 -17.00 18.94
N LEU A 27 1.57 -16.64 19.39
CA LEU A 27 0.44 -16.29 18.52
C LEU A 27 0.40 -14.81 18.15
N VAL A 28 1.15 -13.97 18.87
CA VAL A 28 1.20 -12.53 18.59
C VAL A 28 2.08 -12.30 17.34
N PRO A 29 1.55 -11.72 16.26
CA PRO A 29 2.38 -11.40 15.11
C PRO A 29 3.46 -10.40 15.50
N THR A 30 4.72 -10.78 15.25
CA THR A 30 5.86 -9.91 15.48
C THR A 30 6.10 -9.03 14.27
N GLY A 31 6.07 -7.73 14.46
CA GLY A 31 6.37 -6.72 13.44
C GLY A 31 6.99 -5.49 14.08
N PHE A 32 7.75 -4.71 13.31
CA PHE A 32 8.35 -3.47 13.81
C PHE A 32 7.26 -2.45 14.16
N VAL A 33 6.29 -2.29 13.29
CA VAL A 33 5.06 -1.50 13.52
C VAL A 33 3.93 -2.24 12.82
N PRO A 34 2.84 -2.58 13.50
CA PRO A 34 1.68 -3.17 12.84
C PRO A 34 1.02 -2.15 11.90
N ASP A 35 0.44 -2.66 10.81
CA ASP A 35 -0.37 -1.82 9.92
C ASP A 35 -1.64 -1.38 10.66
N GLU A 36 -1.82 -0.07 10.80
CA GLU A 36 -2.97 0.53 11.47
C GLU A 36 -3.91 1.19 10.47
N ASP A 37 -5.19 1.20 10.80
CA ASP A 37 -6.18 2.01 10.07
C ASP A 37 -5.98 3.49 10.41
N GLN A 38 -5.28 4.21 9.56
CA GLN A 38 -4.99 5.64 9.71
C GLN A 38 -6.13 6.55 9.23
N GLY A 39 -7.24 5.97 8.76
CA GLY A 39 -8.39 6.72 8.26
C GLY A 39 -8.13 7.45 6.93
N ALA A 40 -7.06 7.10 6.22
CA ALA A 40 -6.75 7.68 4.92
C ALA A 40 -5.84 6.76 4.09
N PHE A 41 -5.90 6.89 2.77
CA PHE A 41 -4.96 6.23 1.87
C PHE A 41 -4.66 7.13 0.66
N PHE A 42 -3.57 6.82 -0.03
CA PHE A 42 -3.16 7.53 -1.23
C PHE A 42 -3.58 6.79 -2.50
N VAL A 43 -3.75 7.53 -3.58
CA VAL A 43 -3.91 7.00 -4.93
C VAL A 43 -2.87 7.65 -5.82
N ASN A 44 -1.91 6.88 -6.34
CA ASN A 44 -0.98 7.35 -7.35
C ASN A 44 -1.64 7.28 -8.72
N ILE A 45 -1.52 8.37 -9.49
CA ILE A 45 -2.05 8.49 -10.84
C ILE A 45 -0.87 8.68 -11.77
N GLN A 46 -0.66 7.73 -12.69
CA GLN A 46 0.41 7.79 -13.65
C GLN A 46 -0.14 7.51 -15.05
N LEU A 47 -0.21 8.56 -15.86
CA LEU A 47 -0.63 8.48 -17.25
C LEU A 47 0.54 8.14 -18.17
N PRO A 48 0.30 7.74 -19.43
CA PRO A 48 1.34 7.57 -20.43
C PRO A 48 2.18 8.83 -20.61
N ASP A 49 3.43 8.63 -21.05
CA ASP A 49 4.35 9.71 -21.32
C ASP A 49 3.80 10.63 -22.40
N GLY A 50 3.95 11.93 -22.22
CA GLY A 50 3.35 12.95 -23.09
C GLY A 50 1.89 13.32 -22.80
N ALA A 51 1.26 12.74 -21.77
CA ALA A 51 -0.05 13.20 -21.34
C ALA A 51 0.04 14.63 -20.77
N SER A 52 -0.92 15.47 -21.16
CA SER A 52 -1.01 16.84 -20.66
C SER A 52 -1.49 16.87 -19.21
N LEU A 53 -1.25 17.99 -18.54
CA LEU A 53 -1.72 18.22 -17.18
C LEU A 53 -3.27 18.14 -17.11
N ASP A 54 -3.97 18.65 -18.13
CA ASP A 54 -5.43 18.59 -18.17
C ASP A 54 -5.96 17.15 -18.17
N ARG A 55 -5.31 16.26 -18.94
CA ARG A 55 -5.65 14.83 -18.92
C ARG A 55 -5.42 14.19 -17.55
N THR A 56 -4.39 14.63 -16.83
CA THR A 56 -4.10 14.15 -15.48
C THR A 56 -5.15 14.68 -14.49
N ILE A 57 -5.62 15.92 -14.66
CA ILE A 57 -6.73 16.47 -13.87
C ILE A 57 -8.01 15.67 -14.14
N GLU A 58 -8.33 15.38 -15.42
CA GLU A 58 -9.49 14.57 -15.77
C GLU A 58 -9.44 13.17 -15.16
N ALA A 59 -8.24 12.53 -15.17
CA ALA A 59 -8.04 11.23 -14.52
C ALA A 59 -8.28 11.32 -13.01
N GLY A 60 -7.81 12.39 -12.35
CA GLY A 60 -8.08 12.67 -10.94
C GLY A 60 -9.57 12.83 -10.65
N GLU A 61 -10.32 13.51 -11.54
CA GLU A 61 -11.77 13.63 -11.42
C GLU A 61 -12.50 12.29 -11.60
N LYS A 62 -12.02 11.42 -12.49
CA LYS A 62 -12.54 10.03 -12.60
C LYS A 62 -12.32 9.23 -11.33
N VAL A 63 -11.11 9.32 -10.74
CA VAL A 63 -10.80 8.70 -9.44
C VAL A 63 -11.77 9.22 -8.38
N ARG A 64 -11.94 10.55 -8.28
CA ARG A 64 -12.84 11.18 -7.31
C ARG A 64 -14.27 10.66 -7.46
N LYS A 65 -14.81 10.63 -8.68
CA LYS A 65 -16.18 10.15 -8.95
C LYS A 65 -16.38 8.69 -8.55
N LEU A 66 -15.41 7.81 -8.89
CA LEU A 66 -15.52 6.39 -8.60
C LEU A 66 -15.42 6.05 -7.10
N LEU A 67 -14.67 6.85 -6.36
CA LEU A 67 -14.47 6.64 -4.93
C LEU A 67 -15.47 7.41 -4.06
N ALA A 68 -16.10 8.46 -4.58
CA ALA A 68 -17.15 9.19 -3.87
C ALA A 68 -18.39 8.32 -3.55
N ASP A 69 -18.60 7.23 -4.30
CA ASP A 69 -19.69 6.28 -4.06
C ASP A 69 -19.41 5.32 -2.87
N GLU A 70 -18.18 5.30 -2.34
CA GLU A 70 -17.87 4.53 -1.14
C GLU A 70 -18.40 5.25 0.10
N LYS A 71 -19.28 4.59 0.85
CA LYS A 71 -19.96 5.19 2.02
C LYS A 71 -18.99 5.60 3.14
N GLU A 72 -17.82 4.95 3.18
CA GLU A 72 -16.77 5.19 4.16
C GLU A 72 -15.88 6.40 3.81
N VAL A 73 -15.93 6.86 2.56
CA VAL A 73 -15.16 8.02 2.12
C VAL A 73 -15.85 9.30 2.59
N ARG A 74 -15.04 10.20 3.17
CA ARG A 74 -15.48 11.53 3.60
C ARG A 74 -15.11 12.59 2.58
N ASP A 75 -13.81 12.66 2.23
CA ASP A 75 -13.25 13.66 1.33
C ASP A 75 -12.19 13.06 0.42
N ILE A 76 -12.06 13.63 -0.78
CA ILE A 76 -11.01 13.27 -1.72
C ILE A 76 -10.36 14.55 -2.21
N PHE A 77 -9.05 14.65 -2.03
CA PHE A 77 -8.22 15.74 -2.50
C PHE A 77 -7.24 15.21 -3.54
N SER A 78 -7.17 15.81 -4.72
CA SER A 78 -6.27 15.41 -5.79
C SER A 78 -5.36 16.54 -6.23
N ILE A 79 -4.09 16.18 -6.52
CA ILE A 79 -3.06 17.07 -7.06
C ILE A 79 -2.56 16.47 -8.36
N ALA A 80 -2.60 17.25 -9.45
CA ALA A 80 -1.97 16.88 -10.70
C ALA A 80 -0.59 17.53 -10.83
N GLY A 81 0.30 16.90 -11.58
CA GLY A 81 1.64 17.41 -11.83
C GLY A 81 2.71 16.94 -10.84
N TYR A 82 2.38 16.07 -9.88
CA TYR A 82 3.32 15.57 -8.87
C TYR A 82 3.13 14.09 -8.59
N ASN A 83 4.22 13.33 -8.59
CA ASN A 83 4.24 11.93 -8.20
C ASN A 83 4.72 11.79 -6.76
N ILE A 84 3.84 11.36 -5.86
CA ILE A 84 4.15 11.27 -4.43
C ILE A 84 5.15 10.14 -4.11
N ILE A 85 5.24 9.10 -4.95
CA ILE A 85 6.12 7.95 -4.72
C ILE A 85 7.57 8.30 -5.09
N THR A 86 7.75 8.98 -6.24
CA THR A 86 9.08 9.29 -6.78
C THR A 86 9.56 10.70 -6.43
N GLY A 87 8.66 11.59 -5.97
CA GLY A 87 8.95 13.00 -5.72
C GLY A 87 9.13 13.84 -6.99
N VAL A 88 8.84 13.29 -8.18
CA VAL A 88 9.07 13.95 -9.46
C VAL A 88 7.86 14.78 -9.87
N GLN A 89 8.13 15.96 -10.43
CA GLN A 89 7.11 16.81 -11.05
C GLN A 89 7.05 16.52 -12.56
N ALA A 90 5.86 16.11 -13.03
CA ALA A 90 5.62 15.87 -14.45
C ALA A 90 4.12 16.00 -14.76
N SER A 91 3.80 16.49 -15.97
CA SER A 91 2.40 16.72 -16.38
C SER A 91 1.54 15.46 -16.39
N ASN A 92 2.15 14.30 -16.62
CA ASN A 92 1.48 13.00 -16.75
C ASN A 92 1.32 12.25 -15.43
N CYS A 93 1.64 12.86 -14.30
CA CYS A 93 1.47 12.25 -12.99
C CYS A 93 0.67 13.11 -12.03
N GLY A 94 0.07 12.45 -11.06
CA GLY A 94 -0.69 13.08 -9.99
C GLY A 94 -0.90 12.11 -8.84
N PHE A 95 -1.49 12.59 -7.78
CA PHE A 95 -1.93 11.73 -6.69
C PHE A 95 -3.21 12.27 -6.06
N ALA A 96 -3.94 11.39 -5.39
CA ALA A 96 -5.07 11.78 -4.57
C ALA A 96 -4.90 11.27 -3.15
N VAL A 97 -5.40 12.04 -2.19
CA VAL A 97 -5.56 11.66 -0.79
C VAL A 97 -7.02 11.37 -0.56
N VAL A 98 -7.33 10.15 -0.17
CA VAL A 98 -8.69 9.73 0.17
C VAL A 98 -8.80 9.67 1.67
N MET A 99 -9.61 10.53 2.24
CA MET A 99 -9.90 10.58 3.67
C MET A 99 -11.18 9.81 3.97
N LEU A 100 -11.11 8.91 4.93
CA LEU A 100 -12.23 8.12 5.38
C LEU A 100 -12.96 8.84 6.52
N LYS A 101 -14.21 8.46 6.75
CA LYS A 101 -14.97 8.90 7.91
C LYS A 101 -14.29 8.48 9.22
N PRO A 102 -14.59 9.14 10.35
CA PRO A 102 -14.07 8.72 11.65
C PRO A 102 -14.40 7.24 11.96
N TRP A 103 -13.53 6.58 12.70
CA TRP A 103 -13.72 5.16 13.07
C TRP A 103 -15.06 4.88 13.77
N ALA A 104 -15.58 5.85 14.54
CA ALA A 104 -16.88 5.72 15.17
C ALA A 104 -18.03 5.52 14.16
N GLU A 105 -17.86 5.99 12.93
CA GLU A 105 -18.85 5.89 11.84
C GLU A 105 -18.57 4.72 10.87
N ARG A 106 -17.46 3.95 11.10
CA ARG A 106 -16.98 2.85 10.26
C ARG A 106 -16.73 1.57 11.06
N GLN A 107 -17.65 1.20 11.94
CA GLN A 107 -17.50 0.01 12.79
C GLN A 107 -18.05 -1.27 12.17
N GLY A 108 -18.64 -1.18 10.98
CA GLY A 108 -19.19 -2.32 10.28
C GLY A 108 -18.11 -3.25 9.70
N LYS A 109 -18.46 -4.50 9.51
CA LYS A 109 -17.57 -5.48 8.86
C LYS A 109 -17.22 -5.03 7.44
N GLY A 110 -15.92 -4.90 7.13
CA GLY A 110 -15.43 -4.47 5.82
C GLY A 110 -15.43 -2.94 5.61
N GLU A 111 -15.59 -2.17 6.67
CA GLU A 111 -15.51 -0.70 6.66
C GLU A 111 -14.14 -0.18 7.11
N ASP A 112 -13.22 -1.10 7.41
CA ASP A 112 -11.82 -0.80 7.71
C ASP A 112 -11.08 -0.29 6.45
N GLN A 113 -10.02 0.48 6.67
CA GLN A 113 -9.21 1.09 5.62
C GLN A 113 -8.73 0.07 4.56
N PHE A 114 -8.31 -1.12 4.99
CA PHE A 114 -7.75 -2.13 4.08
C PHE A 114 -8.83 -2.75 3.18
N SER A 115 -10.03 -2.92 3.71
CA SER A 115 -11.19 -3.37 2.94
C SER A 115 -11.62 -2.34 1.92
N VAL A 116 -11.65 -1.05 2.29
CA VAL A 116 -11.93 0.07 1.37
C VAL A 116 -10.86 0.16 0.31
N LEU A 117 -9.57 0.07 0.69
CA LEU A 117 -8.43 0.10 -0.22
C LEU A 117 -8.53 -1.01 -1.29
N ARG A 118 -8.90 -2.23 -0.89
CA ARG A 118 -9.09 -3.37 -1.80
C ARG A 118 -10.22 -3.12 -2.80
N ARG A 119 -11.35 -2.57 -2.35
CA ARG A 119 -12.45 -2.18 -3.25
C ARG A 119 -12.05 -1.05 -4.19
N ALA A 120 -11.32 -0.05 -3.67
CA ALA A 120 -10.76 1.03 -4.46
C ALA A 120 -9.84 0.49 -5.56
N TYR A 121 -8.95 -0.46 -5.25
CA TYR A 121 -8.09 -1.11 -6.23
C TYR A 121 -8.90 -1.76 -7.36
N ALA A 122 -9.95 -2.52 -7.03
CA ALA A 122 -10.80 -3.19 -8.01
C ALA A 122 -11.59 -2.21 -8.91
N LYS A 123 -11.97 -1.04 -8.38
CA LYS A 123 -12.65 0.00 -9.15
C LYS A 123 -11.68 0.78 -10.03
N LEU A 124 -10.56 1.21 -9.48
CA LEU A 124 -9.59 2.07 -10.15
C LEU A 124 -8.80 1.33 -11.25
N SER A 125 -8.58 0.02 -11.10
CA SER A 125 -7.96 -0.81 -12.15
C SER A 125 -8.75 -0.88 -13.45
N ARG A 126 -10.01 -0.44 -13.45
CA ARG A 126 -10.86 -0.37 -14.66
C ARG A 126 -10.67 0.91 -15.46
N ILE A 127 -9.94 1.89 -14.95
CA ILE A 127 -9.66 3.13 -15.65
C ILE A 127 -8.56 2.87 -16.68
N PRO A 128 -8.83 3.01 -17.99
CA PRO A 128 -7.86 2.66 -19.05
C PRO A 128 -6.83 3.76 -19.30
N ASP A 129 -6.98 4.93 -18.68
CA ASP A 129 -6.18 6.12 -18.99
C ASP A 129 -4.69 5.99 -18.62
N GLY A 130 -4.38 5.11 -17.65
CA GLY A 130 -3.02 4.92 -17.15
C GLY A 130 -2.95 3.95 -15.97
N SER A 131 -1.84 3.96 -15.26
CA SER A 131 -1.65 3.20 -14.03
C SER A 131 -2.17 4.01 -12.83
N ILE A 132 -3.29 3.58 -12.26
CA ILE A 132 -3.89 4.22 -11.08
C ILE A 132 -3.84 3.22 -9.93
N LEU A 133 -3.04 3.54 -8.92
CA LEU A 133 -2.71 2.59 -7.86
C LEU A 133 -3.03 3.19 -6.49
N PRO A 134 -4.03 2.66 -5.77
CA PRO A 134 -4.26 3.01 -4.38
C PRO A 134 -3.30 2.24 -3.46
N PHE A 135 -2.79 2.90 -2.42
CA PHE A 135 -1.89 2.30 -1.43
C PHE A 135 -2.04 2.95 -0.06
N ALA A 136 -1.74 2.19 1.00
CA ALA A 136 -1.81 2.68 2.37
C ALA A 136 -0.68 3.68 2.66
N LEU A 137 -0.93 4.61 3.58
CA LEU A 137 0.13 5.46 4.11
C LEU A 137 1.14 4.59 4.86
N PRO A 138 2.42 5.02 4.91
CA PRO A 138 3.40 4.34 5.73
C PRO A 138 3.02 4.45 7.21
N PRO A 139 3.22 3.39 8.02
CA PRO A 139 2.85 3.41 9.44
C PRO A 139 3.66 4.42 10.25
N VAL A 140 4.86 4.80 9.77
CA VAL A 140 5.71 5.82 10.38
C VAL A 140 6.00 6.92 9.34
N PRO A 141 5.49 8.14 9.53
CA PRO A 141 5.81 9.27 8.64
C PRO A 141 7.32 9.51 8.54
N GLY A 142 7.83 9.66 7.32
CA GLY A 142 9.24 9.94 7.06
C GLY A 142 10.15 8.71 6.93
N VAL A 143 9.68 7.51 7.22
CA VAL A 143 10.47 6.28 7.01
C VAL A 143 10.28 5.70 5.61
N GLY A 144 9.23 6.09 4.91
CA GLY A 144 8.94 5.69 3.54
C GLY A 144 7.83 6.54 2.94
N THR A 145 7.56 6.35 1.65
CA THR A 145 6.44 7.01 0.95
C THR A 145 5.21 6.13 0.85
N THR A 146 5.38 4.82 1.01
CA THR A 146 4.31 3.81 0.94
C THR A 146 4.45 2.82 2.09
N GLY A 147 3.34 2.25 2.52
CA GLY A 147 3.36 1.06 3.39
C GLY A 147 3.88 -0.16 2.62
N GLY A 148 4.41 -1.16 3.35
CA GLY A 148 4.94 -2.38 2.78
C GLY A 148 6.47 -2.43 2.75
N PHE A 149 7.05 -3.09 1.74
CA PHE A 149 8.51 -3.21 1.57
C PHE A 149 8.95 -2.70 0.21
N SER A 150 10.20 -2.25 0.13
CA SER A 150 10.86 -1.83 -1.10
C SER A 150 11.90 -2.87 -1.51
N PHE A 151 11.88 -3.26 -2.79
CA PHE A 151 12.85 -4.17 -3.39
C PHE A 151 13.56 -3.46 -4.55
N VAL A 152 14.88 -3.54 -4.57
CA VAL A 152 15.71 -2.93 -5.63
C VAL A 152 16.24 -4.02 -6.54
N LEU A 153 15.81 -4.03 -7.80
CA LEU A 153 16.38 -4.86 -8.85
C LEU A 153 17.47 -4.09 -9.58
N GLN A 154 18.69 -4.59 -9.55
CA GLN A 154 19.84 -3.96 -10.20
C GLN A 154 20.35 -4.81 -11.36
N ASP A 155 20.48 -4.22 -12.55
CA ASP A 155 21.25 -4.81 -13.65
C ASP A 155 22.75 -4.51 -13.44
N ARG A 156 23.54 -5.55 -13.22
CA ARG A 156 25.00 -5.46 -13.05
C ARG A 156 25.76 -5.68 -14.35
N THR A 157 25.07 -6.02 -15.41
CA THR A 157 25.69 -6.36 -16.72
C THR A 157 25.64 -5.21 -17.70
N GLY A 158 24.91 -4.12 -17.38
CA GLY A 158 24.76 -2.96 -18.25
C GLY A 158 23.98 -3.28 -19.53
N THR A 159 23.05 -4.24 -19.43
CA THR A 159 22.18 -4.61 -20.55
C THR A 159 21.14 -3.51 -20.83
N ASP A 160 20.49 -3.62 -21.97
CA ASP A 160 19.46 -2.70 -22.43
C ASP A 160 18.33 -2.51 -21.38
N ALA A 161 17.93 -1.26 -21.17
CA ALA A 161 16.84 -0.89 -20.28
C ALA A 161 15.52 -1.63 -20.60
N GLN A 162 15.27 -1.94 -21.86
CA GLN A 162 14.09 -2.72 -22.28
C GLN A 162 14.14 -4.16 -21.77
N LYS A 163 15.33 -4.78 -21.72
CA LYS A 163 15.50 -6.11 -21.16
C LYS A 163 15.26 -6.09 -19.63
N LEU A 164 15.78 -5.08 -18.95
CA LEU A 164 15.50 -4.89 -17.51
C LEU A 164 13.99 -4.75 -17.26
N GLN A 165 13.29 -3.97 -18.09
CA GLN A 165 11.84 -3.80 -18.00
C GLN A 165 11.10 -5.13 -18.19
N SER A 166 11.50 -5.96 -19.13
CA SER A 166 10.85 -7.26 -19.38
C SER A 166 11.02 -8.22 -18.21
N VAL A 167 12.22 -8.28 -17.64
CA VAL A 167 12.52 -9.09 -16.44
C VAL A 167 11.73 -8.59 -15.23
N LEU A 168 11.67 -7.28 -15.05
CA LEU A 168 10.93 -6.64 -13.98
C LEU A 168 9.42 -6.94 -14.07
N ASN A 169 8.84 -6.83 -15.27
CA ASN A 169 7.44 -7.16 -15.49
C ASN A 169 7.15 -8.64 -15.19
N SER A 170 8.04 -9.54 -15.58
CA SER A 170 7.91 -10.98 -15.26
C SER A 170 7.99 -11.23 -13.77
N LEU A 171 8.92 -10.57 -13.07
CA LEU A 171 9.05 -10.64 -11.61
C LEU A 171 7.78 -10.18 -10.91
N ILE A 172 7.23 -9.03 -11.32
CA ILE A 172 6.00 -8.47 -10.75
C ILE A 172 4.81 -9.41 -10.98
N ALA A 173 4.69 -9.95 -12.20
CA ALA A 173 3.62 -10.87 -12.54
C ALA A 173 3.68 -12.15 -11.67
N GLU A 174 4.87 -12.69 -11.43
CA GLU A 174 5.06 -13.86 -10.58
C GLU A 174 4.86 -13.55 -9.10
N ALA A 175 5.39 -12.41 -8.63
CA ALA A 175 5.23 -11.97 -7.24
C ALA A 175 3.74 -11.76 -6.87
N ASN A 176 2.95 -11.18 -7.76
CA ASN A 176 1.52 -10.96 -7.53
C ASN A 176 0.67 -12.24 -7.56
N LYS A 177 1.22 -13.39 -8.01
CA LYS A 177 0.57 -14.70 -7.87
C LYS A 177 0.74 -15.30 -6.48
N SER A 178 1.73 -14.83 -5.72
CA SER A 178 2.01 -15.34 -4.38
C SER A 178 0.92 -14.92 -3.39
N PRO A 179 0.35 -15.83 -2.60
CA PRO A 179 -0.64 -15.47 -1.58
C PRO A 179 -0.05 -14.66 -0.42
N LYS A 180 1.29 -14.56 -0.36
CA LYS A 180 2.02 -13.79 0.68
C LYS A 180 2.31 -12.36 0.28
N LEU A 181 2.14 -12.01 -1.00
CA LEU A 181 2.44 -10.70 -1.55
C LEU A 181 1.19 -10.12 -2.21
N SER A 182 1.02 -8.83 -2.12
CA SER A 182 -0.13 -8.14 -2.68
C SER A 182 0.29 -6.75 -3.13
N GLY A 183 -0.14 -6.35 -4.34
CA GLY A 183 0.08 -5.02 -4.85
C GLY A 183 1.54 -4.70 -5.22
N VAL A 184 2.32 -5.70 -5.66
CA VAL A 184 3.69 -5.48 -6.14
C VAL A 184 3.66 -4.72 -7.44
N PHE A 185 4.34 -3.59 -7.49
CA PHE A 185 4.39 -2.69 -8.66
C PHE A 185 5.75 -2.04 -8.82
N THR A 186 5.98 -1.40 -9.96
CA THR A 186 7.18 -0.61 -10.23
C THR A 186 6.81 0.75 -10.85
N THR A 187 7.66 1.74 -10.62
CA THR A 187 7.63 3.03 -11.29
C THR A 187 8.64 3.12 -12.45
N PHE A 188 9.48 2.08 -12.62
CA PHE A 188 10.50 2.05 -13.68
C PHE A 188 9.86 1.93 -15.05
N ARG A 189 10.37 2.70 -16.01
CA ARG A 189 9.97 2.71 -17.42
C ARG A 189 11.21 2.83 -18.31
N ALA A 190 11.37 1.88 -19.24
CA ALA A 190 12.49 1.85 -20.17
C ALA A 190 12.28 2.73 -21.42
N ASN A 191 11.04 3.11 -21.72
CA ASN A 191 10.66 3.78 -22.99
C ASN A 191 10.50 5.30 -22.84
N LEU A 192 11.14 5.93 -21.86
CA LEU A 192 11.16 7.39 -21.75
C LEU A 192 12.20 7.95 -22.72
N PRO A 193 11.78 8.64 -23.80
CA PRO A 193 12.74 9.37 -24.62
C PRO A 193 13.36 10.50 -23.79
N GLN A 194 14.66 10.43 -23.56
CA GLN A 194 15.42 11.46 -22.87
C GLN A 194 16.17 12.29 -23.92
N LEU A 195 15.93 13.60 -23.94
CA LEU A 195 16.70 14.55 -24.73
C LEU A 195 17.79 15.13 -23.83
N TYR A 196 19.04 14.83 -24.14
CA TYR A 196 20.18 15.51 -23.52
C TYR A 196 20.46 16.76 -24.34
N LEU A 197 20.42 17.91 -23.68
CA LEU A 197 20.87 19.19 -24.23
C LEU A 197 22.29 19.43 -23.70
N ASP A 198 23.25 19.41 -24.62
CA ASP A 198 24.64 19.82 -24.32
C ASP A 198 24.75 21.35 -24.29
#